data_c19a8e967abf813245e8569212cfb937
#
_entry.id   c19a8e967abf813245e8569212cfb937
#
_cell.length_a   1.000
_cell.length_b   1.000
_cell.length_c   1.000
_cell.angle_alpha   90.00
_cell.angle_beta   90.00
_cell.angle_gamma   90.00
#
_symmetry.space_group_name_H-M   'P 1'
#
loop_
_entity.id
_entity.type
_entity.pdbx_description
1 polymer ?
#
loop_
_entity_poly.entity_id
_entity_poly.type
_entity_poly.pdbx_seq_one_letter_code
_entity_poly.pdbx_strand_id
1 'polypeptide(L)'
;YILLDSPQPDRQSLSTPVAAYVHDNGMEVALIGAIHVAEPEYYDRLNKLFRRYDVLLFEMIGGEGLRREEELRRKIDRSKPLGGLTLEEAREWNRIVEWRKKCRQEEKSFLMGLLGGAYKELSNMLGLQTQHQGIDYSAAHFVHADMTLDEFREAQARKGESIAGLMLKSVLSSLVEKTGTNRAGEFGLMADFLAGNKTGLKNKLMGMMANAPNGLENTVILEGRNAKCMEVFDRWSGKGVRRIGVFYGAAHLPGLHGALLERGYRLREVRWLPAWSTREKGADGQRGEG
;
A
#
# COMPACT_ATOMS: atom_id res chain seq x y z
N TYR A 1 2.45 -5.16 -12.22
CA TYR A 1 1.15 -5.04 -11.55
C TYR A 1 0.74 -3.59 -11.24
N ILE A 2 1.31 -2.64 -11.95
CA ILE A 2 0.83 -1.26 -12.05
C ILE A 2 0.60 -0.99 -13.53
N LEU A 3 -0.56 -0.44 -13.89
CA LEU A 3 -0.90 -0.06 -15.26
C LEU A 3 -0.83 1.45 -15.38
N LEU A 4 0.04 1.93 -16.26
CA LEU A 4 0.04 3.32 -16.71
C LEU A 4 -0.71 3.37 -18.04
N ASP A 5 -1.90 3.95 -18.02
CA ASP A 5 -2.68 4.25 -19.21
C ASP A 5 -2.42 5.71 -19.62
N SER A 6 -1.96 5.92 -20.85
CA SER A 6 -1.51 7.21 -21.37
C SER A 6 -2.09 7.49 -22.76
N PRO A 7 -3.43 7.56 -22.91
CA PRO A 7 -4.06 7.81 -24.21
C PRO A 7 -3.71 9.20 -24.76
N GLN A 8 -3.47 10.18 -23.88
CA GLN A 8 -3.05 11.55 -24.18
C GLN A 8 -2.27 12.12 -23.00
N PRO A 9 -1.36 13.10 -23.18
CA PRO A 9 -0.57 13.67 -22.11
C PRO A 9 -1.39 14.28 -20.95
N ASP A 10 -2.57 14.78 -21.23
CA ASP A 10 -3.51 15.37 -20.26
C ASP A 10 -4.52 14.34 -19.69
N ARG A 11 -4.47 13.10 -20.13
CA ARG A 11 -5.38 12.02 -19.74
C ARG A 11 -4.64 10.74 -19.35
N GLN A 12 -3.65 10.88 -18.49
CA GLN A 12 -2.92 9.73 -17.97
C GLN A 12 -3.56 9.23 -16.67
N SER A 13 -3.50 7.93 -16.44
CA SER A 13 -3.88 7.32 -15.17
C SER A 13 -2.93 6.21 -14.77
N LEU A 14 -2.62 6.14 -13.47
CA LEU A 14 -1.90 5.05 -12.84
C LEU A 14 -2.90 4.21 -12.07
N SER A 15 -3.00 2.93 -12.40
CA SER A 15 -4.00 2.03 -11.84
C SER A 15 -3.36 0.81 -11.17
N THR A 16 -4.02 0.29 -10.14
CA THR A 16 -3.67 -0.99 -9.50
C THR A 16 -4.71 -2.05 -9.84
N PRO A 17 -4.32 -3.34 -9.88
CA PRO A 17 -5.24 -4.41 -10.21
C PRO A 17 -6.10 -4.84 -9.02
N VAL A 18 -7.30 -5.28 -9.33
CA VAL A 18 -8.14 -6.15 -8.52
C VAL A 18 -8.33 -7.43 -9.31
N ALA A 19 -7.56 -8.47 -8.98
CA ALA A 19 -7.57 -9.74 -9.67
C ALA A 19 -8.44 -10.73 -8.90
N ALA A 20 -9.53 -11.19 -9.52
CA ALA A 20 -10.48 -12.13 -8.92
C ALA A 20 -10.17 -13.56 -9.34
N TYR A 21 -10.16 -14.46 -8.37
CA TYR A 21 -9.88 -15.89 -8.52
C TYR A 21 -11.04 -16.72 -8.00
N VAL A 22 -11.17 -17.92 -8.51
CA VAL A 22 -12.14 -18.91 -8.07
C VAL A 22 -11.48 -20.27 -7.91
N HIS A 23 -11.84 -20.99 -6.86
CA HIS A 23 -11.46 -22.38 -6.62
C HIS A 23 -12.63 -23.32 -6.92
N ASP A 24 -12.36 -24.60 -7.21
CA ASP A 24 -13.39 -25.61 -7.58
C ASP A 24 -14.44 -25.83 -6.47
N ASN A 25 -14.09 -25.56 -5.21
CA ASN A 25 -15.04 -25.62 -4.08
C ASN A 25 -15.97 -24.40 -3.98
N GLY A 26 -15.91 -23.48 -4.95
CA GLY A 26 -16.71 -22.25 -4.99
C GLY A 26 -16.20 -21.08 -4.17
N MET A 27 -15.01 -21.21 -3.55
CA MET A 27 -14.38 -20.08 -2.84
C MET A 27 -13.87 -19.03 -3.83
N GLU A 28 -14.14 -17.77 -3.53
CA GLU A 28 -13.67 -16.62 -4.29
C GLU A 28 -12.57 -15.89 -3.52
N VAL A 29 -11.52 -15.51 -4.23
CA VAL A 29 -10.41 -14.72 -3.69
C VAL A 29 -10.15 -13.52 -4.61
N ALA A 30 -9.80 -12.37 -4.03
CA ALA A 30 -9.31 -11.25 -4.81
C ALA A 30 -7.95 -10.77 -4.29
N LEU A 31 -6.96 -10.68 -5.18
CA LEU A 31 -5.75 -9.91 -4.93
C LEU A 31 -6.02 -8.45 -5.28
N ILE A 32 -5.84 -7.57 -4.31
CA ILE A 32 -6.13 -6.15 -4.43
C ILE A 32 -4.82 -5.39 -4.26
N GLY A 33 -4.31 -4.86 -5.37
CA GLY A 33 -3.06 -4.11 -5.38
C GLY A 33 -3.19 -2.75 -4.71
N ALA A 34 -2.20 -2.38 -3.92
CA ALA A 34 -2.12 -1.10 -3.24
C ALA A 34 -0.97 -0.23 -3.76
N ILE A 35 -1.18 1.08 -3.68
CA ILE A 35 -0.16 2.12 -3.73
C ILE A 35 -0.25 2.92 -2.42
N HIS A 36 0.90 3.17 -1.78
CA HIS A 36 0.95 3.82 -0.46
C HIS A 36 0.53 5.30 -0.46
N VAL A 37 0.57 5.95 -1.61
CA VAL A 37 0.15 7.35 -1.79
C VAL A 37 -0.70 7.45 -3.05
N ALA A 38 -1.94 7.93 -2.92
CA ALA A 38 -2.89 8.03 -4.01
C ALA A 38 -3.89 9.17 -3.81
N GLU A 39 -4.77 9.36 -4.77
CA GLU A 39 -5.89 10.28 -4.66
C GLU A 39 -6.91 9.77 -3.61
N PRO A 40 -7.58 10.66 -2.86
CA PRO A 40 -8.57 10.28 -1.84
C PRO A 40 -9.65 9.33 -2.38
N GLU A 41 -10.13 9.57 -3.58
CA GLU A 41 -11.18 8.77 -4.22
C GLU A 41 -10.76 7.32 -4.51
N TYR A 42 -9.46 7.07 -4.65
CA TYR A 42 -8.94 5.72 -4.77
C TYR A 42 -9.20 4.92 -3.48
N TYR A 43 -8.88 5.51 -2.33
CA TYR A 43 -9.11 4.87 -1.04
C TYR A 43 -10.59 4.74 -0.70
N ASP A 44 -11.43 5.71 -1.10
CA ASP A 44 -12.88 5.59 -0.97
C ASP A 44 -13.44 4.41 -1.76
N ARG A 45 -12.94 4.19 -2.99
CA ARG A 45 -13.30 3.02 -3.81
C ARG A 45 -12.82 1.72 -3.19
N LEU A 46 -11.61 1.68 -2.63
CA LEU A 46 -11.08 0.52 -1.90
C LEU A 46 -11.93 0.20 -0.66
N ASN A 47 -12.24 1.19 0.18
CA ASN A 47 -13.08 0.98 1.37
C ASN A 47 -14.48 0.43 1.01
N LYS A 48 -15.07 0.88 -0.11
CA LYS A 48 -16.33 0.31 -0.62
C LYS A 48 -16.15 -1.12 -1.12
N LEU A 49 -15.04 -1.41 -1.81
CA LEU A 49 -14.72 -2.74 -2.32
C LEU A 49 -14.50 -3.73 -1.17
N PHE A 50 -13.79 -3.35 -0.13
CA PHE A 50 -13.46 -4.21 1.02
C PHE A 50 -14.69 -4.79 1.72
N ARG A 51 -15.80 -4.07 1.74
CA ARG A 51 -17.09 -4.53 2.32
C ARG A 51 -17.69 -5.76 1.62
N ARG A 52 -17.16 -6.15 0.45
CA ARG A 52 -17.65 -7.31 -0.31
C ARG A 52 -17.06 -8.63 0.16
N TYR A 53 -16.01 -8.59 0.97
CA TYR A 53 -15.29 -9.76 1.44
C TYR A 53 -15.73 -10.12 2.86
N ASP A 54 -15.81 -11.43 3.12
CA ASP A 54 -16.11 -11.94 4.45
C ASP A 54 -14.90 -11.74 5.37
N VAL A 55 -13.70 -11.82 4.79
CA VAL A 55 -12.40 -11.54 5.42
C VAL A 55 -11.52 -10.76 4.46
N LEU A 56 -10.86 -9.72 4.96
CA LEU A 56 -9.85 -8.96 4.24
C LEU A 56 -8.50 -9.10 4.94
N LEU A 57 -7.59 -9.82 4.29
CA LEU A 57 -6.21 -9.95 4.71
C LEU A 57 -5.46 -8.69 4.28
N PHE A 58 -4.75 -8.04 5.20
CA PHE A 58 -4.04 -6.80 4.86
C PHE A 58 -2.57 -6.82 5.25
N GLU A 59 -1.78 -6.10 4.44
CA GLU A 59 -0.37 -5.87 4.61
C GLU A 59 -0.11 -4.72 5.60
N MET A 60 0.67 -4.99 6.62
CA MET A 60 1.25 -3.98 7.50
C MET A 60 2.23 -4.63 8.46
N ILE A 61 3.53 -4.39 8.33
CA ILE A 61 4.51 -4.87 9.31
C ILE A 61 4.12 -4.37 10.70
N GLY A 62 3.92 -5.28 11.65
CA GLY A 62 3.49 -4.97 13.00
C GLY A 62 2.03 -4.48 13.12
N GLY A 63 1.18 -4.77 12.13
CA GLY A 63 -0.24 -4.39 12.13
C GLY A 63 -1.12 -5.17 13.09
N GLU A 64 -0.58 -6.18 13.77
CA GLU A 64 -1.29 -7.01 14.75
C GLU A 64 -1.91 -6.21 15.91
N GLY A 65 -1.29 -5.08 16.26
CA GLY A 65 -1.75 -4.20 17.33
C GLY A 65 -2.89 -3.26 16.96
N LEU A 66 -3.23 -3.08 15.68
CA LEU A 66 -4.19 -2.06 15.23
C LEU A 66 -5.59 -2.27 15.80
N ARG A 67 -6.08 -3.50 15.80
CA ARG A 67 -7.39 -3.84 16.35
C ARG A 67 -7.43 -3.56 17.86
N ARG A 68 -6.38 -3.96 18.57
CA ARG A 68 -6.27 -3.74 20.01
C ARG A 68 -6.15 -2.25 20.34
N GLU A 69 -5.45 -1.50 19.53
CA GLU A 69 -5.40 -0.03 19.66
C GLU A 69 -6.79 0.59 19.56
N GLU A 70 -7.59 0.19 18.59
CA GLU A 70 -8.93 0.71 18.41
C GLU A 70 -9.85 0.33 19.59
N GLU A 71 -9.76 -0.91 20.09
CA GLU A 71 -10.48 -1.35 21.29
C GLU A 71 -10.12 -0.48 22.50
N LEU A 72 -8.83 -0.25 22.74
CA LEU A 72 -8.36 0.60 23.85
C LEU A 72 -8.77 2.06 23.64
N ARG A 73 -8.69 2.58 22.41
CA ARG A 73 -9.10 3.93 22.07
C ARG A 73 -10.56 4.20 22.41
N ARG A 74 -11.45 3.24 22.15
CA ARG A 74 -12.88 3.34 22.49
C ARG A 74 -13.15 3.38 23.97
N LYS A 75 -12.26 2.79 24.78
CA LYS A 75 -12.36 2.82 26.26
C LYS A 75 -11.84 4.12 26.87
N ILE A 76 -11.04 4.92 26.13
CA ILE A 76 -10.41 6.12 26.68
C ILE A 76 -11.47 7.16 27.02
N ASP A 77 -11.54 7.47 28.33
CA ASP A 77 -12.29 8.56 28.90
C ASP A 77 -11.33 9.51 29.62
N ARG A 78 -11.02 10.65 28.99
CA ARG A 78 -10.05 11.61 29.50
C ARG A 78 -10.44 12.28 30.80
N SER A 79 -11.70 12.14 31.26
CA SER A 79 -12.18 12.64 32.56
C SER A 79 -11.79 11.74 33.70
N LYS A 80 -11.31 10.50 33.43
CA LYS A 80 -10.96 9.51 34.46
C LYS A 80 -9.46 9.35 34.64
N PRO A 81 -8.98 8.91 35.82
CA PRO A 81 -7.59 8.52 36.00
C PRO A 81 -7.18 7.44 35.01
N LEU A 82 -5.95 7.51 34.52
CA LEU A 82 -5.41 6.64 33.44
C LEU A 82 -6.29 6.62 32.16
N GLY A 83 -7.13 7.65 31.93
CA GLY A 83 -8.04 7.69 30.79
C GLY A 83 -9.12 6.59 30.84
N GLY A 84 -9.48 6.08 32.01
CA GLY A 84 -10.47 5.02 32.16
C GLY A 84 -9.96 3.61 31.84
N LEU A 85 -8.66 3.48 31.52
CA LEU A 85 -7.99 2.19 31.27
C LEU A 85 -7.49 1.58 32.59
N THR A 86 -7.37 0.27 32.65
CA THR A 86 -6.59 -0.40 33.70
C THR A 86 -5.10 -0.06 33.57
N LEU A 87 -4.31 -0.28 34.60
CA LEU A 87 -2.85 -0.04 34.53
C LEU A 87 -2.17 -0.86 33.43
N GLU A 88 -2.61 -2.09 33.21
CA GLU A 88 -2.11 -2.98 32.14
C GLU A 88 -2.48 -2.44 30.76
N GLU A 89 -3.76 -2.08 30.56
CA GLU A 89 -4.24 -1.48 29.31
C GLU A 89 -3.55 -0.14 29.02
N ALA A 90 -3.27 0.68 30.01
CA ALA A 90 -2.55 1.94 29.85
C ALA A 90 -1.07 1.69 29.41
N ARG A 91 -0.42 0.67 29.99
CA ARG A 91 0.94 0.26 29.55
C ARG A 91 0.94 -0.28 28.14
N GLU A 92 -0.06 -1.09 27.79
CA GLU A 92 -0.25 -1.63 26.42
C GLU A 92 -0.50 -0.49 25.42
N TRP A 93 -1.40 0.44 25.75
CA TRP A 93 -1.67 1.64 24.95
C TRP A 93 -0.39 2.45 24.67
N ASN A 94 0.41 2.72 25.71
CA ASN A 94 1.65 3.46 25.53
C ASN A 94 2.64 2.73 24.62
N ARG A 95 2.77 1.39 24.73
CA ARG A 95 3.61 0.59 23.81
C ARG A 95 3.13 0.70 22.37
N ILE A 96 1.82 0.60 22.12
CA ILE A 96 1.22 0.72 20.80
C ILE A 96 1.47 2.12 20.23
N VAL A 97 1.25 3.18 21.00
CA VAL A 97 1.45 4.57 20.59
C VAL A 97 2.91 4.87 20.24
N GLU A 98 3.86 4.43 21.09
CA GLU A 98 5.28 4.62 20.83
C GLU A 98 5.75 3.84 19.59
N TRP A 99 5.28 2.61 19.44
CA TRP A 99 5.54 1.81 18.25
C TRP A 99 5.01 2.51 16.97
N ARG A 100 3.77 3.03 16.98
CA ARG A 100 3.20 3.79 15.87
C ARG A 100 3.97 5.05 15.52
N LYS A 101 4.47 5.76 16.52
CA LYS A 101 5.34 6.92 16.29
C LYS A 101 6.59 6.49 15.52
N LYS A 102 7.19 5.38 15.92
CA LYS A 102 8.39 4.83 15.28
C LYS A 102 8.11 4.40 13.83
N CYS A 103 7.04 3.65 13.58
CA CYS A 103 6.64 3.26 12.23
C CYS A 103 6.37 4.47 11.33
N ARG A 104 5.65 5.48 11.83
CA ARG A 104 5.41 6.73 11.09
C ARG A 104 6.70 7.50 10.79
N GLN A 105 7.68 7.44 11.67
CA GLN A 105 8.95 8.10 11.47
C GLN A 105 9.81 7.36 10.43
N GLU A 106 9.79 6.03 10.42
CA GLU A 106 10.44 5.19 9.41
C GLU A 106 9.77 5.36 8.04
N GLU A 107 8.44 5.36 7.96
CA GLU A 107 7.67 5.61 6.73
C GLU A 107 7.95 7.02 6.16
N LYS A 108 7.95 8.05 7.02
CA LYS A 108 8.33 9.41 6.62
C LYS A 108 9.77 9.46 6.12
N SER A 109 10.69 8.77 6.78
CA SER A 109 12.10 8.70 6.37
C SER A 109 12.25 8.02 5.02
N PHE A 110 11.48 6.97 4.74
CA PHE A 110 11.43 6.29 3.44
C PHE A 110 10.92 7.23 2.33
N LEU A 111 9.76 7.84 2.54
CA LEU A 111 9.16 8.77 1.58
C LEU A 111 9.98 10.05 1.40
N MET A 112 10.60 10.55 2.48
CA MET A 112 11.53 11.68 2.45
C MET A 112 12.82 11.33 1.69
N GLY A 113 13.32 10.10 1.81
CA GLY A 113 14.45 9.63 1.04
C GLY A 113 14.15 9.50 -0.46
N LEU A 114 12.91 9.15 -0.81
CA LEU A 114 12.48 8.99 -2.20
C LEU A 114 12.21 10.34 -2.90
N LEU A 115 11.64 11.33 -2.21
CA LEU A 115 11.15 12.58 -2.79
C LEU A 115 11.84 13.84 -2.23
N GLY A 116 12.81 13.70 -1.33
CA GLY A 116 13.42 14.81 -0.62
C GLY A 116 12.47 15.51 0.36
N GLY A 117 12.91 16.63 0.96
CA GLY A 117 12.13 17.37 1.96
C GLY A 117 10.80 17.99 1.49
N ALA A 118 10.52 17.96 0.19
CA ALA A 118 9.35 18.56 -0.44
C ALA A 118 8.09 17.66 -0.45
N TYR A 119 8.16 16.44 0.13
CA TYR A 119 7.08 15.45 0.03
C TYR A 119 5.71 15.96 0.52
N LYS A 120 5.68 16.65 1.65
CA LYS A 120 4.43 17.15 2.24
C LYS A 120 3.78 18.22 1.36
N GLU A 121 4.58 19.15 0.89
CA GLU A 121 4.15 20.22 -0.02
C GLU A 121 3.71 19.64 -1.36
N LEU A 122 4.44 18.64 -1.87
CA LEU A 122 4.12 17.92 -3.08
C LEU A 122 2.78 17.15 -2.97
N SER A 123 2.59 16.40 -1.88
CA SER A 123 1.34 15.69 -1.62
C SER A 123 0.15 16.64 -1.52
N ASN A 124 0.31 17.75 -0.81
CA ASN A 124 -0.73 18.77 -0.68
C ASN A 124 -1.03 19.41 -2.04
N MET A 125 0.00 19.78 -2.80
CA MET A 125 -0.15 20.38 -4.12
C MET A 125 -0.87 19.47 -5.11
N LEU A 126 -0.55 18.16 -5.06
CA LEU A 126 -1.16 17.14 -5.93
C LEU A 126 -2.49 16.61 -5.42
N GLY A 127 -2.92 16.97 -4.21
CA GLY A 127 -4.16 16.48 -3.59
C GLY A 127 -4.10 14.99 -3.27
N LEU A 128 -2.93 14.50 -2.85
CA LEU A 128 -2.71 13.09 -2.51
C LEU A 128 -2.78 12.84 -1.00
N GLN A 129 -3.13 11.63 -0.63
CA GLN A 129 -3.09 11.16 0.76
C GLN A 129 -2.38 9.81 0.87
N THR A 130 -1.96 9.47 2.09
CA THR A 130 -1.33 8.18 2.36
C THR A 130 -2.38 7.09 2.57
N GLN A 131 -2.00 5.84 2.32
CA GLN A 131 -2.83 4.65 2.56
C GLN A 131 -3.35 4.60 4.01
N HIS A 132 -2.52 4.95 5.00
CA HIS A 132 -2.92 4.97 6.41
C HIS A 132 -4.01 6.00 6.75
N GLN A 133 -4.08 7.09 5.98
CA GLN A 133 -5.13 8.10 6.15
C GLN A 133 -6.41 7.70 5.43
N GLY A 134 -6.27 6.99 4.29
CA GLY A 134 -7.38 6.67 3.41
C GLY A 134 -8.11 5.37 3.75
N ILE A 135 -7.46 4.40 4.41
CA ILE A 135 -8.04 3.08 4.70
C ILE A 135 -8.47 2.98 6.16
N ASP A 136 -9.70 2.52 6.37
CA ASP A 136 -10.24 2.20 7.69
C ASP A 136 -9.88 0.75 8.08
N TYR A 137 -8.75 0.59 8.79
CA TYR A 137 -8.29 -0.71 9.30
C TYR A 137 -9.04 -1.21 10.53
N SER A 138 -10.02 -0.45 11.07
CA SER A 138 -10.76 -0.82 12.29
C SER A 138 -11.91 -1.79 12.02
N ALA A 139 -12.26 -2.03 10.78
CA ALA A 139 -13.38 -2.89 10.40
C ALA A 139 -13.17 -4.35 10.86
N ALA A 140 -14.21 -4.96 11.41
CA ALA A 140 -14.14 -6.27 12.07
C ALA A 140 -13.67 -7.43 11.17
N HIS A 141 -13.86 -7.32 9.86
CA HIS A 141 -13.46 -8.31 8.87
C HIS A 141 -12.00 -8.14 8.38
N PHE A 142 -11.30 -7.10 8.84
CA PHE A 142 -9.86 -6.93 8.57
C PHE A 142 -9.04 -7.86 9.44
N VAL A 143 -8.16 -8.62 8.82
CA VAL A 143 -7.25 -9.57 9.46
C VAL A 143 -5.83 -9.23 9.07
N HIS A 144 -5.00 -8.96 10.07
CA HIS A 144 -3.57 -8.77 9.86
C HIS A 144 -2.94 -10.06 9.30
N ALA A 145 -2.30 -9.95 8.16
CA ALA A 145 -1.74 -11.08 7.43
C ALA A 145 -0.29 -10.83 6.98
N ASP A 146 0.46 -10.12 7.80
CA ASP A 146 1.85 -9.75 7.57
C ASP A 146 2.72 -10.13 8.76
N MET A 147 4.02 -9.96 8.63
CA MET A 147 4.98 -10.19 9.72
C MET A 147 4.74 -9.21 10.86
N THR A 148 4.88 -9.69 12.09
CA THR A 148 5.11 -8.82 13.24
C THR A 148 6.44 -8.08 13.07
N LEU A 149 6.65 -7.01 13.84
CA LEU A 149 7.91 -6.27 13.77
C LEU A 149 9.10 -7.16 14.16
N ASP A 150 8.92 -8.05 15.13
CA ASP A 150 9.98 -8.94 15.60
C ASP A 150 10.27 -10.04 14.57
N GLU A 151 9.24 -10.68 13.98
CA GLU A 151 9.41 -11.64 12.87
C GLU A 151 10.17 -11.00 11.70
N PHE A 152 9.84 -9.75 11.37
CA PHE A 152 10.49 -9.03 10.28
C PHE A 152 11.97 -8.73 10.57
N ARG A 153 12.30 -8.27 11.78
CA ARG A 153 13.68 -8.04 12.22
C ARG A 153 14.52 -9.32 12.24
N GLU A 154 13.96 -10.40 12.77
CA GLU A 154 14.62 -11.69 12.76
C GLU A 154 14.87 -12.22 11.34
N ALA A 155 13.91 -12.07 10.44
CA ALA A 155 14.04 -12.47 9.05
C ALA A 155 15.13 -11.66 8.33
N GLN A 156 15.20 -10.34 8.57
CA GLN A 156 16.28 -9.49 8.05
C GLN A 156 17.65 -9.91 8.59
N ALA A 157 17.75 -10.16 9.91
CA ALA A 157 18.99 -10.59 10.52
C ALA A 157 19.49 -11.93 9.96
N ARG A 158 18.61 -12.89 9.72
CA ARG A 158 18.94 -14.20 9.14
C ARG A 158 19.48 -14.11 7.70
N LYS A 159 18.93 -13.20 6.87
CA LYS A 159 19.40 -12.99 5.50
C LYS A 159 20.53 -11.98 5.37
N GLY A 160 20.93 -11.32 6.47
CA GLY A 160 21.92 -10.23 6.43
C GLY A 160 21.42 -9.02 5.63
N GLU A 161 20.12 -8.87 5.46
CA GLU A 161 19.49 -7.77 4.74
C GLU A 161 19.13 -6.66 5.71
N SER A 162 19.36 -5.41 5.30
CA SER A 162 18.82 -4.25 5.99
C SER A 162 18.01 -3.41 4.99
N ILE A 163 16.90 -2.82 5.43
CA ILE A 163 16.11 -1.91 4.58
C ILE A 163 17.01 -0.79 4.07
N ALA A 164 17.84 -0.21 4.93
CA ALA A 164 18.80 0.83 4.55
C ALA A 164 19.80 0.34 3.49
N GLY A 165 20.31 -0.89 3.63
CA GLY A 165 21.22 -1.50 2.66
C GLY A 165 20.55 -1.79 1.31
N LEU A 166 19.31 -2.31 1.32
CA LEU A 166 18.53 -2.54 0.11
C LEU A 166 18.17 -1.24 -0.61
N MET A 167 17.82 -0.20 0.15
CA MET A 167 17.56 1.14 -0.39
C MET A 167 18.83 1.76 -0.98
N LEU A 168 19.96 1.69 -0.25
CA LEU A 168 21.24 2.18 -0.74
C LEU A 168 21.65 1.45 -2.04
N LYS A 169 21.47 0.13 -2.10
CA LYS A 169 21.71 -0.67 -3.31
C LYS A 169 20.79 -0.24 -4.46
N SER A 170 19.49 0.00 -4.20
CA SER A 170 18.54 0.49 -5.20
C SER A 170 18.91 1.89 -5.71
N VAL A 171 19.31 2.80 -4.81
CA VAL A 171 19.79 4.14 -5.18
C VAL A 171 21.10 4.06 -5.96
N LEU A 172 22.06 3.25 -5.51
CA LEU A 172 23.34 3.07 -6.22
C LEU A 172 23.14 2.43 -7.59
N SER A 173 22.29 1.40 -7.74
CA SER A 173 22.00 0.80 -9.03
C SER A 173 21.34 1.82 -9.97
N SER A 174 20.42 2.63 -9.46
CA SER A 174 19.79 3.71 -10.25
C SER A 174 20.79 4.80 -10.65
N LEU A 175 21.80 5.08 -9.83
CA LEU A 175 22.89 6.02 -10.16
C LEU A 175 23.85 5.43 -11.21
N VAL A 176 24.18 4.13 -11.11
CA VAL A 176 25.07 3.46 -12.06
C VAL A 176 24.41 3.31 -13.44
N GLU A 177 23.11 2.95 -13.47
CA GLU A 177 22.35 2.91 -14.73
C GLU A 177 22.11 4.31 -15.33
N LYS A 178 22.12 5.36 -14.50
CA LYS A 178 21.85 6.75 -14.87
C LYS A 178 23.03 7.58 -15.32
N THR A 179 24.23 7.04 -15.47
CA THR A 179 25.38 7.81 -16.01
C THR A 179 25.21 8.25 -17.48
N GLY A 180 24.07 7.92 -18.10
CA GLY A 180 23.81 8.26 -19.51
C GLY A 180 22.70 9.28 -19.81
N THR A 181 21.59 9.40 -19.06
CA THR A 181 20.41 10.11 -19.62
C THR A 181 19.48 10.87 -18.68
N ASN A 182 19.64 10.93 -17.34
CA ASN A 182 18.53 11.39 -16.49
C ASN A 182 18.68 12.68 -15.67
N ARG A 183 19.69 13.50 -15.91
CA ARG A 183 19.69 14.89 -15.38
C ARG A 183 18.49 15.70 -15.88
N ALA A 184 18.06 15.47 -17.12
CA ALA A 184 16.89 16.15 -17.70
C ALA A 184 15.56 15.84 -16.97
N GLY A 185 15.39 14.62 -16.43
CA GLY A 185 14.19 14.22 -15.70
C GLY A 185 14.05 14.87 -14.33
N GLU A 186 15.14 14.97 -13.55
CA GLU A 186 15.17 15.61 -12.23
C GLU A 186 14.99 17.12 -12.35
N PHE A 187 15.67 17.77 -13.29
CA PHE A 187 15.45 19.20 -13.60
C PHE A 187 14.01 19.45 -14.04
N GLY A 188 13.42 18.55 -14.82
CA GLY A 188 12.05 18.64 -15.25
C GLY A 188 11.02 18.52 -14.13
N LEU A 189 11.26 17.65 -13.10
CA LEU A 189 10.39 17.56 -11.90
C LEU A 189 10.46 18.86 -11.09
N MET A 190 11.67 19.38 -10.87
CA MET A 190 11.86 20.63 -10.14
C MET A 190 11.26 21.82 -10.88
N ALA A 191 11.40 21.89 -12.20
CA ALA A 191 10.80 22.92 -13.02
C ALA A 191 9.26 22.90 -12.94
N ASP A 192 8.62 21.71 -13.06
CA ASP A 192 7.18 21.58 -12.92
C ASP A 192 6.70 21.94 -11.50
N PHE A 193 7.46 21.57 -10.48
CA PHE A 193 7.15 21.92 -9.09
C PHE A 193 7.18 23.43 -8.88
N LEU A 194 8.25 24.12 -9.31
CA LEU A 194 8.40 25.57 -9.19
C LEU A 194 7.37 26.33 -10.04
N ALA A 195 7.00 25.79 -11.19
CA ALA A 195 5.97 26.36 -12.06
C ALA A 195 4.53 26.07 -11.60
N GLY A 196 4.34 25.25 -10.55
CA GLY A 196 3.00 24.83 -10.12
C GLY A 196 2.29 23.93 -11.14
N ASN A 197 3.02 23.32 -12.07
CA ASN A 197 2.48 22.45 -13.12
C ASN A 197 2.12 21.06 -12.55
N LYS A 198 0.94 20.96 -11.96
CA LYS A 198 0.43 19.72 -11.32
C LYS A 198 0.36 18.56 -12.30
N THR A 199 -0.10 18.80 -13.52
CA THR A 199 -0.25 17.76 -14.56
C THR A 199 1.11 17.21 -14.99
N GLY A 200 2.06 18.07 -15.31
CA GLY A 200 3.42 17.67 -15.66
C GLY A 200 4.10 16.89 -14.55
N LEU A 201 3.93 17.34 -13.32
CA LEU A 201 4.49 16.69 -12.14
C LEU A 201 3.87 15.28 -11.90
N LYS A 202 2.53 15.16 -11.97
CA LYS A 202 1.85 13.87 -11.88
C LYS A 202 2.32 12.90 -12.96
N ASN A 203 2.40 13.35 -14.22
CA ASN A 203 2.84 12.51 -15.34
C ASN A 203 4.24 11.93 -15.11
N LYS A 204 5.18 12.76 -14.69
CA LYS A 204 6.56 12.31 -14.42
C LYS A 204 6.61 11.32 -13.27
N LEU A 205 5.90 11.60 -12.18
CA LEU A 205 5.84 10.70 -11.02
C LEU A 205 5.17 9.37 -11.37
N MET A 206 4.05 9.38 -12.11
CA MET A 206 3.40 8.15 -12.58
C MET A 206 4.33 7.33 -13.49
N GLY A 207 5.06 7.98 -14.40
CA GLY A 207 6.06 7.33 -15.23
C GLY A 207 7.20 6.68 -14.43
N MET A 208 7.69 7.36 -13.38
CA MET A 208 8.70 6.81 -12.47
C MET A 208 8.17 5.59 -11.71
N MET A 209 6.93 5.64 -11.21
CA MET A 209 6.31 4.53 -10.48
C MET A 209 6.03 3.32 -11.39
N ALA A 210 5.57 3.56 -12.62
CA ALA A 210 5.29 2.49 -13.57
C ALA A 210 6.56 1.76 -14.06
N ASN A 211 7.69 2.49 -14.11
CA ASN A 211 8.98 1.96 -14.56
C ASN A 211 9.95 1.68 -13.40
N ALA A 212 9.46 1.65 -12.16
CA ALA A 212 10.30 1.30 -11.02
C ALA A 212 10.90 -0.10 -11.20
N PRO A 213 12.21 -0.28 -11.04
CA PRO A 213 12.85 -1.57 -11.24
C PRO A 213 12.32 -2.59 -10.21
N ASN A 214 12.10 -3.84 -10.65
CA ASN A 214 11.68 -4.98 -9.82
C ASN A 214 12.85 -5.49 -8.92
N GLY A 215 13.62 -4.59 -8.32
CA GLY A 215 14.84 -4.93 -7.58
C GLY A 215 14.64 -5.57 -6.21
N LEU A 216 13.39 -5.75 -5.77
CA LEU A 216 13.06 -6.32 -4.47
C LEU A 216 12.59 -7.78 -4.55
N GLU A 217 12.51 -8.37 -5.74
CA GLU A 217 12.21 -9.78 -5.92
C GLU A 217 13.26 -10.63 -5.18
N ASN A 218 12.82 -11.72 -4.52
CA ASN A 218 13.66 -12.62 -3.71
C ASN A 218 14.27 -11.99 -2.43
N THR A 219 13.66 -10.95 -1.89
CA THR A 219 14.03 -10.38 -0.59
C THR A 219 13.07 -10.80 0.52
N VAL A 220 13.49 -10.69 1.80
CA VAL A 220 12.60 -10.85 2.96
C VAL A 220 11.41 -9.90 2.86
N ILE A 221 11.60 -8.73 2.23
CA ILE A 221 10.56 -7.72 2.07
C ILE A 221 9.37 -8.27 1.26
N LEU A 222 9.60 -9.10 0.24
CA LEU A 222 8.53 -9.68 -0.58
C LEU A 222 8.25 -11.13 -0.23
N GLU A 223 9.24 -12.02 -0.31
CA GLU A 223 9.03 -13.48 -0.15
C GLU A 223 8.52 -13.87 1.23
N GLY A 224 9.21 -13.40 2.28
CA GLY A 224 8.85 -13.76 3.65
C GLY A 224 7.47 -13.25 4.05
N ARG A 225 7.12 -12.05 3.59
CA ARG A 225 5.82 -11.45 3.86
C ARG A 225 4.71 -12.12 3.03
N ASN A 226 4.98 -12.48 1.77
CA ASN A 226 4.05 -13.28 0.96
C ASN A 226 3.78 -14.65 1.61
N ALA A 227 4.82 -15.33 2.11
CA ALA A 227 4.67 -16.58 2.83
C ALA A 227 3.79 -16.43 4.08
N LYS A 228 3.99 -15.36 4.86
CA LYS A 228 3.17 -15.03 6.02
C LYS A 228 1.72 -14.76 5.64
N CYS A 229 1.49 -14.01 4.57
CA CYS A 229 0.15 -13.77 4.02
C CYS A 229 -0.55 -15.09 3.69
N MET A 230 0.13 -16.00 3.00
CA MET A 230 -0.45 -17.28 2.60
C MET A 230 -0.67 -18.24 3.78
N GLU A 231 0.15 -18.19 4.82
CA GLU A 231 -0.10 -18.89 6.09
C GLU A 231 -1.44 -18.45 6.72
N VAL A 232 -1.67 -17.14 6.78
CA VAL A 232 -2.92 -16.58 7.31
C VAL A 232 -4.10 -16.91 6.39
N PHE A 233 -3.88 -16.85 5.07
CA PHE A 233 -4.87 -17.22 4.06
C PHE A 233 -5.33 -18.68 4.23
N ASP A 234 -4.40 -19.63 4.33
CA ASP A 234 -4.71 -21.05 4.49
C ASP A 234 -5.52 -21.31 5.78
N ARG A 235 -5.21 -20.60 6.86
CA ARG A 235 -5.94 -20.68 8.13
C ARG A 235 -7.38 -20.18 8.02
N TRP A 236 -7.65 -19.14 7.21
CA TRP A 236 -8.98 -18.59 7.03
C TRP A 236 -9.80 -19.36 5.98
N SER A 237 -9.17 -19.81 4.90
CA SER A 237 -9.84 -20.65 3.89
C SER A 237 -10.39 -21.93 4.47
N GLY A 238 -9.73 -22.51 5.49
CA GLY A 238 -10.20 -23.68 6.24
C GLY A 238 -11.40 -23.45 7.17
N LYS A 239 -11.81 -22.17 7.41
CA LYS A 239 -12.91 -21.82 8.33
C LYS A 239 -14.29 -21.69 7.65
N GLY A 240 -14.44 -22.13 6.40
CA GLY A 240 -15.72 -22.03 5.68
C GLY A 240 -16.07 -20.64 5.17
N VAL A 241 -15.11 -19.73 5.14
CA VAL A 241 -15.23 -18.39 4.54
C VAL A 241 -15.35 -18.54 3.02
N ARG A 242 -16.22 -17.77 2.38
CA ARG A 242 -16.47 -17.88 0.93
C ARG A 242 -15.73 -16.84 0.10
N ARG A 243 -15.51 -15.65 0.64
CA ARG A 243 -14.89 -14.52 -0.10
C ARG A 243 -13.77 -13.92 0.72
N ILE A 244 -12.54 -14.09 0.26
CA ILE A 244 -11.34 -13.53 0.88
C ILE A 244 -10.78 -12.44 -0.02
N GLY A 245 -10.59 -11.22 0.51
CA GLY A 245 -9.78 -10.19 -0.11
C GLY A 245 -8.36 -10.23 0.46
N VAL A 246 -7.36 -10.04 -0.40
CA VAL A 246 -5.94 -9.90 -0.01
C VAL A 246 -5.47 -8.53 -0.50
N PHE A 247 -5.33 -7.59 0.43
CA PHE A 247 -4.95 -6.20 0.17
C PHE A 247 -3.47 -5.99 0.49
N TYR A 248 -2.66 -5.93 -0.55
CA TYR A 248 -1.21 -5.90 -0.48
C TYR A 248 -0.62 -4.92 -1.49
N GLY A 249 0.55 -4.35 -1.21
CA GLY A 249 1.29 -3.53 -2.15
C GLY A 249 1.47 -4.23 -3.49
N ALA A 250 1.34 -3.49 -4.60
CA ALA A 250 1.34 -4.04 -5.95
C ALA A 250 2.57 -4.90 -6.27
N ALA A 251 3.71 -4.65 -5.61
CA ALA A 251 4.94 -5.42 -5.76
C ALA A 251 4.83 -6.86 -5.22
N HIS A 252 3.93 -7.14 -4.29
CA HIS A 252 3.70 -8.46 -3.72
C HIS A 252 2.87 -9.38 -4.62
N LEU A 253 2.08 -8.81 -5.52
CA LEU A 253 1.07 -9.53 -6.29
C LEU A 253 1.62 -10.64 -7.19
N PRO A 254 2.79 -10.53 -7.85
CA PRO A 254 3.35 -11.64 -8.62
C PRO A 254 3.52 -12.91 -7.80
N GLY A 255 4.13 -12.81 -6.62
CA GLY A 255 4.33 -13.95 -5.73
C GLY A 255 3.03 -14.50 -5.15
N LEU A 256 2.09 -13.62 -4.75
CA LEU A 256 0.78 -14.03 -4.26
C LEU A 256 -0.08 -14.68 -5.36
N HIS A 257 0.02 -14.20 -6.61
CA HIS A 257 -0.61 -14.84 -7.77
C HIS A 257 -0.12 -16.28 -7.95
N GLY A 258 1.20 -16.49 -7.99
CA GLY A 258 1.79 -17.84 -8.11
C GLY A 258 1.31 -18.75 -6.98
N ALA A 259 1.34 -18.26 -5.74
CA ALA A 259 0.90 -19.02 -4.58
C ALA A 259 -0.59 -19.42 -4.60
N LEU A 260 -1.47 -18.60 -5.20
CA LEU A 260 -2.87 -18.95 -5.41
C LEU A 260 -3.04 -20.01 -6.51
N LEU A 261 -2.28 -19.90 -7.61
CA LEU A 261 -2.32 -20.92 -8.68
C LEU A 261 -1.88 -22.30 -8.16
N GLU A 262 -0.80 -22.35 -7.35
CA GLU A 262 -0.33 -23.59 -6.69
C GLU A 262 -1.39 -24.22 -5.78
N ARG A 263 -2.30 -23.42 -5.22
CA ARG A 263 -3.44 -23.87 -4.40
C ARG A 263 -4.70 -24.22 -5.20
N GLY A 264 -4.60 -24.26 -6.54
CA GLY A 264 -5.72 -24.63 -7.43
C GLY A 264 -6.71 -23.51 -7.71
N TYR A 265 -6.41 -22.27 -7.33
CA TYR A 265 -7.24 -21.12 -7.73
C TYR A 265 -6.99 -20.76 -9.19
N ARG A 266 -8.04 -20.38 -9.91
CA ARG A 266 -7.96 -19.92 -11.29
C ARG A 266 -8.32 -18.44 -11.39
N LEU A 267 -7.52 -17.68 -12.11
CA LEU A 267 -7.82 -16.28 -12.40
C LEU A 267 -9.08 -16.20 -13.26
N ARG A 268 -10.07 -15.45 -12.81
CA ARG A 268 -11.34 -15.22 -13.51
C ARG A 268 -11.38 -13.86 -14.22
N GLU A 269 -10.92 -12.82 -13.55
CA GLU A 269 -11.04 -11.45 -14.03
C GLU A 269 -9.97 -10.57 -13.40
N VAL A 270 -9.53 -9.56 -14.15
CA VAL A 270 -8.72 -8.45 -13.63
C VAL A 270 -9.41 -7.14 -13.95
N ARG A 271 -9.65 -6.33 -12.93
CA ARG A 271 -10.13 -4.95 -13.06
C ARG A 271 -9.04 -4.01 -12.62
N TRP A 272 -8.97 -2.85 -13.25
CA TRP A 272 -8.01 -1.82 -12.91
C TRP A 272 -8.68 -0.68 -12.17
N LEU A 273 -8.10 -0.30 -11.03
CA LEU A 273 -8.60 0.75 -10.16
C LEU A 273 -7.66 1.96 -10.25
N PRO A 274 -8.09 3.09 -10.84
CA PRO A 274 -7.26 4.29 -10.95
C PRO A 274 -6.90 4.84 -9.57
N ALA A 275 -5.60 4.95 -9.31
CA ALA A 275 -5.03 5.50 -8.08
C ALA A 275 -4.59 6.95 -8.25
N TRP A 276 -4.09 7.29 -9.43
CA TRP A 276 -3.72 8.66 -9.82
C TRP A 276 -4.33 8.97 -11.18
N SER A 277 -4.73 10.23 -11.40
CA SER A 277 -5.23 10.72 -12.67
C SER A 277 -4.79 12.16 -12.91
N THR A 278 -4.47 12.47 -14.16
CA THR A 278 -4.27 13.87 -14.59
C THR A 278 -5.55 14.52 -15.12
N ARG A 279 -6.64 13.74 -15.23
CA ARG A 279 -7.94 14.24 -15.67
C ARG A 279 -8.48 15.26 -14.66
N GLU A 280 -8.78 16.48 -15.10
CA GLU A 280 -9.42 17.48 -14.24
C GLU A 280 -10.83 17.03 -13.86
N LYS A 281 -11.16 17.13 -12.57
CA LYS A 281 -12.50 16.86 -12.05
C LYS A 281 -13.46 17.94 -12.56
N GLY A 282 -14.27 17.63 -13.55
CA GLY A 282 -15.27 18.57 -14.05
C GLY A 282 -15.66 18.43 -15.52
N ALA A 283 -14.95 17.64 -16.32
CA ALA A 283 -15.19 17.54 -17.76
C ALA A 283 -16.36 16.59 -18.16
N ASP A 284 -16.91 15.79 -17.26
CA ASP A 284 -17.96 14.80 -17.57
C ASP A 284 -19.37 15.17 -17.08
N GLY A 285 -19.61 16.40 -16.57
CA GLY A 285 -20.94 16.84 -16.09
C GLY A 285 -21.90 17.34 -17.17
N GLN A 286 -21.50 17.35 -18.44
CA GLN A 286 -22.35 17.95 -19.51
C GLN A 286 -22.56 17.08 -20.77
N ARG A 287 -22.40 15.76 -20.71
CA ARG A 287 -22.81 14.90 -21.83
C ARG A 287 -23.69 13.78 -21.33
N GLY A 288 -24.97 14.04 -21.22
CA GLY A 288 -25.96 13.03 -20.91
C GLY A 288 -27.35 13.58 -20.67
N GLU A 289 -27.84 14.44 -21.56
CA GLU A 289 -29.26 14.65 -21.87
C GLU A 289 -29.31 15.30 -23.24
N GLY A 290 -29.56 14.44 -24.24
CA GLY A 290 -29.84 14.82 -25.63
C GLY A 290 -30.28 13.58 -26.37
#